data_6f61a01698076e9c929a17ea1f9d2729
#
_entry.id   6f61a01698076e9c929a17ea1f9d2729
#
_cell.length_a   1.000
_cell.length_b   1.000
_cell.length_c   1.000
_cell.angle_alpha   90.00
_cell.angle_beta   90.00
_cell.angle_gamma   90.00
#
_symmetry.space_group_name_H-M   'P 1'
#
loop_
_entity.id
_entity.type
_entity.pdbx_description
1 polymer ?
#
loop_
_entity_poly.entity_id
_entity_poly.type
_entity_poly.pdbx_seq_one_letter_code
_entity_poly.pdbx_strand_id
1 'polypeptide(L)'
;MSNTLYFDVKGNSMFPTFKDGDSICFEKFNHHRIEVNDIIVCKHPFKTDFNIIKRVTKIKEKKLFIEGDNKEISSSEDSHNFGYINTNKVIAIKRN
;
A
#
# COMPACT_ATOMS: atom_id res chain seq x y z
N MET A 1 20.88 -8.73 -9.88
CA MET A 1 19.48 -8.77 -10.34
C MET A 1 18.66 -7.76 -9.57
N SER A 2 17.77 -7.12 -10.29
CA SER A 2 16.94 -6.10 -9.68
C SER A 2 15.69 -6.72 -9.05
N ASN A 3 15.39 -6.32 -7.80
CA ASN A 3 14.14 -6.66 -7.15
C ASN A 3 13.17 -5.48 -7.18
N THR A 4 13.37 -4.60 -8.16
CA THR A 4 12.62 -3.36 -8.27
C THR A 4 11.41 -3.56 -9.15
N LEU A 5 10.27 -3.04 -8.69
CA LEU A 5 9.02 -3.03 -9.44
C LEU A 5 8.53 -1.59 -9.53
N TYR A 6 7.92 -1.24 -10.67
CA TYR A 6 7.33 0.07 -10.86
C TYR A 6 5.82 -0.07 -10.91
N PHE A 7 5.14 0.83 -10.24
CA PHE A 7 3.67 0.86 -10.23
C PHE A 7 3.20 2.26 -10.57
N ASP A 8 2.19 2.33 -11.41
CA ASP A 8 1.55 3.59 -11.75
C ASP A 8 0.49 3.92 -10.72
N VAL A 9 0.53 5.15 -10.24
CA VAL A 9 -0.43 5.62 -9.25
C VAL A 9 -1.70 6.04 -9.97
N LYS A 10 -2.83 5.50 -9.52
CA LYS A 10 -4.15 5.86 -10.05
C LYS A 10 -4.98 6.48 -8.94
N GLY A 11 -5.49 7.67 -9.21
CA GLY A 11 -6.26 8.41 -8.23
C GLY A 11 -5.36 9.16 -7.25
N ASN A 12 -5.98 9.77 -6.27
CA ASN A 12 -5.31 10.70 -5.36
C ASN A 12 -5.32 10.26 -3.90
N SER A 13 -5.50 8.98 -3.64
CA SER A 13 -5.60 8.50 -2.25
C SER A 13 -4.29 8.69 -1.48
N MET A 14 -3.16 8.79 -2.18
CA MET A 14 -1.85 8.99 -1.56
C MET A 14 -1.33 10.41 -1.72
N PHE A 15 -2.15 11.32 -2.19
CA PHE A 15 -1.75 12.73 -2.32
C PHE A 15 -1.58 13.34 -0.91
N PRO A 16 -0.58 14.18 -0.66
CA PRO A 16 0.40 14.72 -1.61
C PRO A 16 1.66 13.88 -1.79
N THR A 17 1.77 12.73 -1.16
CA THR A 17 2.96 11.88 -1.27
C THR A 17 3.15 11.42 -2.71
N PHE A 18 2.08 10.91 -3.31
CA PHE A 18 2.05 10.54 -4.73
C PHE A 18 0.83 11.17 -5.38
N LYS A 19 0.94 11.46 -6.67
CA LYS A 19 -0.15 12.02 -7.47
C LYS A 19 -0.58 11.03 -8.54
N ASP A 20 -1.82 11.15 -8.97
CA ASP A 20 -2.32 10.37 -10.09
C ASP A 20 -1.37 10.52 -11.29
N GLY A 21 -1.00 9.41 -11.88
CA GLY A 21 -0.09 9.38 -13.03
C GLY A 21 1.39 9.21 -12.67
N ASP A 22 1.74 9.30 -11.39
CA ASP A 22 3.13 9.05 -10.99
C ASP A 22 3.49 7.58 -11.21
N SER A 23 4.75 7.35 -11.58
CA SER A 23 5.30 6.00 -11.67
C SER A 23 6.31 5.86 -10.54
N ILE A 24 6.05 4.97 -9.62
CA ILE A 24 6.83 4.87 -8.39
C ILE A 24 7.55 3.53 -8.33
N CYS A 25 8.82 3.59 -7.94
CA CYS A 25 9.69 2.43 -7.78
C CYS A 25 9.51 1.84 -6.39
N PHE A 26 9.21 0.55 -6.34
CA PHE A 26 9.10 -0.20 -5.10
C PHE A 26 10.06 -1.38 -5.15
N GLU A 27 10.41 -1.88 -3.99
CA GLU A 27 11.17 -3.11 -3.88
C GLU A 27 10.18 -4.28 -3.75
N LYS A 28 10.41 -5.34 -4.53
CA LYS A 28 9.58 -6.53 -4.44
C LYS A 28 9.62 -7.07 -3.02
N PHE A 29 8.46 -7.36 -2.45
CA PHE A 29 8.38 -7.86 -1.09
C PHE A 29 8.84 -9.32 -1.04
N ASN A 30 9.82 -9.57 -0.17
CA ASN A 30 10.40 -10.90 -0.01
C ASN A 30 10.77 -11.09 1.46
N HIS A 31 9.74 -11.27 2.30
CA HIS A 31 9.89 -11.46 3.74
C HIS A 31 10.60 -10.32 4.44
N HIS A 32 10.53 -9.12 3.88
CA HIS A 32 11.04 -7.92 4.53
C HIS A 32 10.28 -7.66 5.83
N ARG A 33 10.96 -7.08 6.78
CA ARG A 33 10.27 -6.56 7.95
C ARG A 33 9.51 -5.31 7.55
N ILE A 34 8.21 -5.30 7.83
CA ILE A 34 7.35 -4.14 7.56
C ILE A 34 7.26 -3.32 8.83
N GLU A 35 7.42 -2.01 8.69
CA GLU A 35 7.36 -1.07 9.79
C GLU A 35 6.26 -0.04 9.56
N VAL A 36 5.78 0.54 10.64
CA VAL A 36 4.81 1.64 10.55
C VAL A 36 5.44 2.76 9.72
N ASN A 37 4.65 3.36 8.86
CA ASN A 37 5.00 4.41 7.89
C ASN A 37 5.57 3.88 6.57
N ASP A 38 5.84 2.59 6.45
CA ASP A 38 6.19 2.03 5.15
C ASP A 38 5.00 2.16 4.21
N ILE A 39 5.31 2.33 2.92
CA ILE A 39 4.30 2.35 1.86
C ILE A 39 4.35 1.01 1.17
N ILE A 40 3.20 0.40 0.95
CA ILE A 40 3.13 -0.92 0.33
C ILE A 40 2.21 -0.93 -0.86
N VAL A 41 2.48 -1.86 -1.77
CA VAL A 41 1.54 -2.28 -2.79
C VAL A 41 1.00 -3.63 -2.35
N CYS A 42 -0.31 -3.76 -2.28
CA CYS A 42 -0.90 -5.02 -1.86
C CYS A 42 -2.12 -5.34 -2.70
N LYS A 43 -2.52 -6.60 -2.66
CA LYS A 43 -3.74 -7.06 -3.34
C LYS A 43 -4.94 -6.57 -2.56
N HIS A 44 -5.92 -6.04 -3.29
CA HIS A 44 -7.20 -5.66 -2.67
C HIS A 44 -7.85 -6.94 -2.11
N PRO A 45 -8.34 -6.92 -0.87
CA PRO A 45 -8.85 -8.14 -0.24
C PRO A 45 -10.12 -8.70 -0.90
N PHE A 46 -10.88 -7.85 -1.59
CA PHE A 46 -12.16 -8.26 -2.16
C PHE A 46 -12.25 -8.16 -3.67
N LYS A 47 -11.27 -7.55 -4.32
CA LYS A 47 -11.29 -7.36 -5.78
C LYS A 47 -10.18 -8.17 -6.41
N THR A 48 -10.53 -9.00 -7.39
CA THR A 48 -9.57 -9.83 -8.10
C THR A 48 -8.70 -8.98 -9.03
N ASP A 49 -7.41 -9.26 -9.07
CA ASP A 49 -6.45 -8.59 -9.95
C ASP A 49 -6.42 -7.07 -9.76
N PHE A 50 -6.65 -6.63 -8.55
CA PHE A 50 -6.67 -5.21 -8.23
C PHE A 50 -5.67 -4.94 -7.12
N ASN A 51 -4.67 -4.09 -7.40
CA ASN A 51 -3.64 -3.72 -6.43
C ASN A 51 -3.87 -2.30 -5.96
N ILE A 52 -3.55 -2.06 -4.69
CA ILE A 52 -3.67 -0.74 -4.08
C ILE A 52 -2.34 -0.35 -3.46
N ILE A 53 -2.08 0.96 -3.43
CA ILE A 53 -0.89 1.54 -2.81
C ILE A 53 -1.37 2.31 -1.58
N LYS A 54 -0.86 1.95 -0.41
CA LYS A 54 -1.28 2.56 0.86
C LYS A 54 -0.12 2.62 1.83
N ARG A 55 -0.28 3.42 2.88
CA ARG A 55 0.71 3.51 3.95
C ARG A 55 0.29 2.63 5.11
N VAL A 56 1.26 1.92 5.68
CA VAL A 56 1.03 1.12 6.89
C VAL A 56 1.00 2.06 8.08
N THR A 57 -0.11 2.10 8.80
CA THR A 57 -0.24 2.98 9.96
C THR A 57 -0.28 2.23 11.28
N LYS A 58 -0.64 0.95 11.26
CA LYS A 58 -0.63 0.11 12.46
C LYS A 58 -0.24 -1.30 12.08
N ILE A 59 0.44 -1.99 12.99
CA ILE A 59 0.82 -3.38 12.80
C ILE A 59 0.40 -4.15 14.03
N LYS A 60 -0.27 -5.28 13.82
CA LYS A 60 -0.67 -6.17 14.90
C LYS A 60 -0.36 -7.59 14.47
N GLU A 61 0.72 -8.16 15.01
CA GLU A 61 1.22 -9.46 14.61
C GLU A 61 1.51 -9.49 13.10
N LYS A 62 0.86 -10.35 12.34
CA LYS A 62 1.05 -10.42 10.89
C LYS A 62 -0.03 -9.67 10.12
N LYS A 63 -0.69 -8.72 10.78
CA LYS A 63 -1.77 -7.94 10.15
C LYS A 63 -1.42 -6.47 10.13
N LEU A 64 -1.81 -5.83 9.04
CA LEU A 64 -1.47 -4.44 8.77
C LEU A 64 -2.75 -3.63 8.64
N PHE A 65 -2.75 -2.47 9.28
CA PHE A 65 -3.79 -1.48 9.04
C PHE A 65 -3.22 -0.47 8.06
N ILE A 66 -3.85 -0.33 6.90
CA ILE A 66 -3.32 0.50 5.81
C ILE A 66 -4.28 1.63 5.49
N GLU A 67 -3.73 2.80 5.19
CA GLU A 67 -4.50 4.01 4.95
C GLU A 67 -3.89 4.83 3.83
N GLY A 68 -4.74 5.55 3.10
CA GLY A 68 -4.28 6.55 2.15
C GLY A 68 -3.80 7.79 2.87
N ASP A 69 -2.82 8.47 2.30
CA ASP A 69 -2.28 9.71 2.88
C ASP A 69 -3.23 10.90 2.72
N ASN A 70 -4.14 10.83 1.77
CA ASN A 70 -5.05 11.94 1.49
C ASN A 70 -6.22 11.92 2.45
N LYS A 71 -6.23 12.85 3.39
CA LYS A 71 -7.26 12.93 4.41
C LYS A 71 -8.56 13.55 3.91
N GLU A 72 -8.58 14.09 2.71
CA GLU A 72 -9.77 14.72 2.15
C GLU A 72 -10.66 13.76 1.39
N ILE A 73 -10.20 12.54 1.18
CA ILE A 73 -11.01 11.52 0.51
C ILE A 73 -11.89 10.84 1.53
N SER A 74 -13.19 10.99 1.39
CA SER A 74 -14.15 10.49 2.36
C SER A 74 -14.47 9.01 2.19
N SER A 75 -14.27 8.45 1.00
CA SER A 75 -14.46 7.01 0.81
C SER A 75 -13.19 6.43 0.22
N SER A 76 -12.43 5.76 1.05
CA SER A 76 -11.17 5.20 0.62
C SER A 76 -11.24 3.68 0.63
N GLU A 77 -10.52 3.07 -0.30
CA GLU A 77 -10.38 1.62 -0.33
C GLU A 77 -9.19 1.24 0.54
N ASP A 78 -9.37 1.32 1.84
CA ASP A 78 -8.32 1.02 2.79
C ASP A 78 -8.89 0.32 4.02
N SER A 79 -8.08 0.19 5.06
CA SER A 79 -8.45 -0.57 6.24
C SER A 79 -9.65 0.00 7.00
N HIS A 80 -10.01 1.26 6.77
CA HIS A 80 -11.25 1.80 7.35
C HIS A 80 -12.47 1.09 6.78
N ASN A 81 -12.37 0.59 5.55
CA ASN A 81 -13.47 -0.12 4.91
C ASN A 81 -13.37 -1.63 5.07
N PHE A 82 -12.17 -2.19 5.00
CA PHE A 82 -12.05 -3.66 4.99
C PHE A 82 -11.22 -4.22 6.14
N GLY A 83 -10.79 -3.38 7.10
CA GLY A 83 -10.07 -3.85 8.26
C GLY A 83 -8.61 -4.19 7.98
N TYR A 84 -7.98 -4.88 8.92
CA TYR A 84 -6.58 -5.27 8.76
C TYR A 84 -6.42 -6.26 7.62
N ILE A 85 -5.26 -6.19 6.96
CA ILE A 85 -4.92 -7.17 5.93
C ILE A 85 -3.74 -8.01 6.39
N ASN A 86 -3.65 -9.22 5.88
CA ASN A 86 -2.54 -10.11 6.20
C ASN A 86 -1.32 -9.74 5.36
N THR A 87 -0.12 -9.91 5.92
CA THR A 87 1.13 -9.60 5.21
C THR A 87 1.31 -10.41 3.95
N ASN A 88 0.62 -11.55 3.81
CA ASN A 88 0.72 -12.34 2.57
C ASN A 88 0.07 -11.66 1.36
N LYS A 89 -0.64 -10.55 1.57
CA LYS A 89 -1.21 -9.76 0.47
C LYS A 89 -0.22 -8.73 -0.07
N VAL A 90 0.89 -8.51 0.60
CA VAL A 90 1.86 -7.49 0.20
C VAL A 90 2.68 -7.98 -0.98
N ILE A 91 2.77 -7.14 -2.01
CA ILE A 91 3.51 -7.42 -3.24
C ILE A 91 4.86 -6.70 -3.25
N ALA A 92 4.86 -5.45 -2.80
CA ALA A 92 6.04 -4.61 -2.87
C ALA A 92 6.03 -3.60 -1.73
N ILE A 93 7.19 -3.05 -1.42
CA ILE A 93 7.36 -2.19 -0.26
C ILE A 93 8.31 -1.04 -0.61
N LYS A 94 8.05 0.11 -0.02
CA LYS A 94 8.91 1.28 -0.14
C LYS A 94 9.06 1.89 1.25
N ARG A 95 10.30 1.97 1.71
CA ARG A 95 10.60 2.63 2.98
C ARG A 95 10.41 4.14 2.84
N ASN A 96 9.95 4.71 3.90
CA ASN A 96 9.70 6.14 3.90
C ASN A 96 10.91 6.89 4.46
#